data_c6270a5d3a6df42d7010f3e3d74f3421
#
_entry.id   c6270a5d3a6df42d7010f3e3d74f3421
#
_cell.length_a   1.000
_cell.length_b   1.000
_cell.length_c   1.000
_cell.angle_alpha   90.00
_cell.angle_beta   90.00
_cell.angle_gamma   90.00
#
_symmetry.space_group_name_H-M   'P 1'
#
loop_
_entity.id
_entity.type
_entity.pdbx_description
1 polymer ?
#
loop_
_entity_poly.entity_id
_entity_poly.type
_entity_poly.pdbx_seq_one_letter_code
_entity_poly.pdbx_strand_id
1 'polypeptide(L)'
;MQWYAAWMLMAVARNGVPLFFMASAFLLYSHQEDRSRSQTRRLLTLYSTWCIFTLPFILYTYYHLFSKEGYDFLQLLTYFFKQFFFIGLCGGGWFVLSTIWCIWIVKYLARKSSVLLWGLSLFLYLLSIMDSSYYFLLGQGILFNEVRTFFGSFCNFIPAALLFFVIGKTFAEHKTWIPIWKKHRTKLYVATLLAIGMNVIELGWCIQSGYVGSTLRTDSTFSLPLSACLLMATSLTFNLKPRQIYRRLRNCSTMIYFIQFPIIRILFAIGIRSWTAYLLTLVLGFTFSLLIFFLEKKFKQVNVLY
;
A
#
# COMPACT_ATOMS: atom_id res chain seq x y z
N MET A 1 -22.38 9.53 -15.63
CA MET A 1 -22.55 9.57 -14.16
C MET A 1 -21.75 8.48 -13.43
N GLN A 2 -21.76 7.21 -13.86
CA GLN A 2 -21.04 6.10 -13.17
C GLN A 2 -19.50 6.31 -13.05
N TRP A 3 -18.87 6.94 -14.03
CA TRP A 3 -17.42 7.21 -14.02
C TRP A 3 -16.99 8.19 -12.92
N TYR A 4 -17.76 9.26 -12.68
CA TYR A 4 -17.43 10.26 -11.65
C TYR A 4 -17.48 9.68 -10.23
N ALA A 5 -18.49 8.85 -9.93
CA ALA A 5 -18.57 8.16 -8.63
C ALA A 5 -17.40 7.20 -8.41
N ALA A 6 -16.95 6.49 -9.45
CA ALA A 6 -15.79 5.62 -9.38
C ALA A 6 -14.50 6.40 -9.07
N TRP A 7 -14.30 7.57 -9.65
CA TRP A 7 -13.11 8.41 -9.38
C TRP A 7 -13.10 8.97 -7.97
N MET A 8 -14.24 9.43 -7.47
CA MET A 8 -14.36 9.90 -6.08
C MET A 8 -14.01 8.79 -5.09
N LEU A 9 -14.56 7.59 -5.29
CA LEU A 9 -14.24 6.42 -4.48
C LEU A 9 -12.76 6.04 -4.57
N MET A 10 -12.17 6.07 -5.77
CA MET A 10 -10.74 5.83 -5.95
C MET A 10 -9.88 6.83 -5.18
N ALA A 11 -10.14 8.14 -5.29
CA ALA A 11 -9.36 9.17 -4.62
C ALA A 11 -9.42 9.01 -3.09
N VAL A 12 -10.58 8.68 -2.54
CA VAL A 12 -10.73 8.39 -1.10
C VAL A 12 -9.99 7.11 -0.72
N ALA A 13 -10.15 6.03 -1.49
CA ALA A 13 -9.52 4.73 -1.24
C ALA A 13 -7.99 4.80 -1.32
N ARG A 14 -7.41 5.69 -2.16
CA ARG A 14 -5.96 5.89 -2.28
C ARG A 14 -5.30 6.34 -0.98
N ASN A 15 -6.03 6.95 -0.05
CA ASN A 15 -5.52 7.27 1.28
C ASN A 15 -5.24 6.03 2.15
N GLY A 16 -5.80 4.88 1.83
CA GLY A 16 -5.67 3.66 2.64
C GLY A 16 -4.22 3.18 2.77
N VAL A 17 -3.50 3.05 1.65
CA VAL A 17 -2.11 2.57 1.64
C VAL A 17 -1.16 3.52 2.38
N PRO A 18 -1.16 4.85 2.13
CA PRO A 18 -0.46 5.83 2.95
C PRO A 18 -0.71 5.68 4.45
N LEU A 19 -1.99 5.55 4.85
CA LEU A 19 -2.35 5.36 6.26
C LEU A 19 -1.74 4.10 6.85
N PHE A 20 -1.69 2.99 6.11
CA PHE A 20 -1.06 1.76 6.60
C PHE A 20 0.45 1.93 6.81
N PHE A 21 1.16 2.63 5.90
CA PHE A 21 2.58 2.92 6.09
C PHE A 21 2.82 3.83 7.30
N MET A 22 2.04 4.92 7.44
CA MET A 22 2.14 5.82 8.57
C MET A 22 1.81 5.13 9.89
N ALA A 23 0.73 4.34 9.94
CA ALA A 23 0.34 3.59 11.14
C ALA A 23 1.40 2.55 11.52
N SER A 24 1.99 1.83 10.54
CA SER A 24 3.05 0.86 10.77
C SER A 24 4.29 1.51 11.38
N ALA A 25 4.71 2.66 10.84
CA ALA A 25 5.82 3.44 11.38
C ALA A 25 5.49 4.02 12.75
N PHE A 26 4.31 4.62 12.92
CA PHE A 26 3.87 5.17 14.19
C PHE A 26 3.90 4.11 15.31
N LEU A 27 3.36 2.93 15.06
CA LEU A 27 3.35 1.84 16.03
C LEU A 27 4.76 1.33 16.31
N LEU A 28 5.61 1.21 15.29
CA LEU A 28 7.00 0.75 15.46
C LEU A 28 7.82 1.71 16.33
N TYR A 29 7.77 3.01 16.04
CA TYR A 29 8.56 4.04 16.72
C TYR A 29 7.88 4.61 17.98
N SER A 30 6.64 4.22 18.28
CA SER A 30 5.98 4.60 19.53
C SER A 30 6.50 3.87 20.76
N HIS A 31 7.24 2.79 20.58
CA HIS A 31 7.88 2.04 21.65
C HIS A 31 9.32 2.51 21.88
N GLN A 32 9.80 2.45 23.12
CA GLN A 32 11.18 2.80 23.46
C GLN A 32 12.19 1.74 22.96
N GLU A 33 11.76 0.49 22.88
CA GLU A 33 12.58 -0.62 22.41
C GLU A 33 12.64 -0.68 20.87
N ASP A 34 13.81 -1.03 20.36
CA ASP A 34 14.01 -1.29 18.92
C ASP A 34 13.37 -2.62 18.51
N ARG A 35 12.18 -2.54 17.94
CA ARG A 35 11.41 -3.69 17.45
C ARG A 35 11.60 -3.98 15.96
N SER A 36 12.55 -3.32 15.29
CA SER A 36 12.76 -3.45 13.84
C SER A 36 12.97 -4.91 13.40
N ARG A 37 13.81 -5.68 14.10
CA ARG A 37 14.08 -7.09 13.78
C ARG A 37 12.84 -7.98 13.97
N SER A 38 12.14 -7.81 15.09
CA SER A 38 10.93 -8.57 15.40
C SER A 38 9.82 -8.29 14.39
N GLN A 39 9.62 -7.01 14.04
CA GLN A 39 8.63 -6.61 13.04
C GLN A 39 9.00 -7.13 11.64
N THR A 40 10.27 -7.04 11.24
CA THR A 40 10.76 -7.60 9.96
C THR A 40 10.50 -9.10 9.89
N ARG A 41 10.84 -9.86 10.94
CA ARG A 41 10.59 -11.30 11.00
C ARG A 41 9.10 -11.62 10.84
N ARG A 42 8.23 -10.89 11.55
CA ARG A 42 6.78 -11.06 11.43
C ARG A 42 6.28 -10.78 10.02
N LEU A 43 6.75 -9.70 9.40
CA LEU A 43 6.37 -9.34 8.02
C LEU A 43 6.88 -10.36 7.00
N LEU A 44 8.10 -10.87 7.17
CA LEU A 44 8.63 -11.95 6.32
C LEU A 44 7.82 -13.24 6.46
N THR A 45 7.44 -13.62 7.69
CA THR A 45 6.58 -14.78 7.92
C THR A 45 5.24 -14.61 7.23
N LEU A 46 4.59 -13.45 7.39
CA LEU A 46 3.34 -13.12 6.70
C LEU A 46 3.50 -13.22 5.17
N TYR A 47 4.54 -12.60 4.62
CA TYR A 47 4.82 -12.63 3.18
C TYR A 47 5.02 -14.04 2.66
N SER A 48 5.89 -14.84 3.33
CA SER A 48 6.17 -16.23 2.93
C SER A 48 4.90 -17.09 2.99
N THR A 49 4.07 -16.92 4.02
CA THR A 49 2.81 -17.66 4.15
C THR A 49 1.87 -17.35 2.97
N TRP A 50 1.73 -16.08 2.60
CA TRP A 50 0.89 -15.70 1.46
C TRP A 50 1.50 -16.13 0.12
N CYS A 51 2.82 -16.15 -0.04
CA CYS A 51 3.47 -16.71 -1.22
C CYS A 51 3.18 -18.20 -1.36
N ILE A 52 3.24 -18.97 -0.26
CA ILE A 52 2.90 -20.40 -0.27
C ILE A 52 1.41 -20.58 -0.60
N PHE A 53 0.53 -19.80 0.03
CA PHE A 53 -0.91 -19.89 -0.21
C PHE A 53 -1.29 -19.56 -1.66
N THR A 54 -0.63 -18.60 -2.28
CA THR A 54 -0.85 -18.19 -3.67
C THR A 54 0.06 -18.88 -4.69
N LEU A 55 0.82 -19.88 -4.26
CA LEU A 55 1.77 -20.62 -5.11
C LEU A 55 1.20 -21.10 -6.44
N PRO A 56 -0.03 -21.68 -6.52
CA PRO A 56 -0.61 -22.08 -7.79
C PRO A 56 -0.73 -20.93 -8.80
N PHE A 57 -1.10 -19.72 -8.34
CA PHE A 57 -1.20 -18.55 -9.20
C PHE A 57 0.17 -18.02 -9.63
N ILE A 58 1.18 -18.14 -8.76
CA ILE A 58 2.57 -17.79 -9.08
C ILE A 58 3.07 -18.74 -10.16
N LEU A 59 2.95 -20.04 -9.98
CA LEU A 59 3.38 -21.06 -10.96
C LEU A 59 2.67 -20.90 -12.30
N TYR A 60 1.36 -20.62 -12.29
CA TYR A 60 0.61 -20.34 -13.52
C TYR A 60 1.17 -19.12 -14.27
N THR A 61 1.54 -18.04 -13.54
CA THR A 61 2.14 -16.86 -14.14
C THR A 61 3.47 -17.19 -14.83
N TYR A 62 4.36 -17.94 -14.17
CA TYR A 62 5.64 -18.36 -14.74
C TYR A 62 5.49 -19.31 -15.93
N TYR A 63 4.54 -20.25 -15.85
CA TYR A 63 4.19 -21.10 -16.98
C TYR A 63 3.73 -20.27 -18.20
N HIS A 64 2.90 -19.26 -17.97
CA HIS A 64 2.42 -18.38 -19.03
C HIS A 64 3.54 -17.56 -19.68
N LEU A 65 4.45 -16.99 -18.87
CA LEU A 65 5.63 -16.27 -19.36
C LEU A 65 6.52 -17.17 -20.22
N PHE A 66 6.77 -18.38 -19.77
CA PHE A 66 7.57 -19.36 -20.51
C PHE A 66 6.88 -19.82 -21.80
N SER A 67 5.62 -20.25 -21.72
CA SER A 67 4.93 -20.96 -22.82
C SER A 67 4.33 -20.01 -23.86
N LYS A 68 3.92 -18.81 -23.48
CA LYS A 68 3.22 -17.87 -24.39
C LYS A 68 4.01 -16.62 -24.72
N GLU A 69 4.81 -16.10 -23.78
CA GLU A 69 5.62 -14.91 -24.00
C GLU A 69 7.06 -15.23 -24.42
N GLY A 70 7.45 -16.53 -24.43
CA GLY A 70 8.73 -17.00 -24.92
C GLY A 70 9.93 -16.61 -24.05
N TYR A 71 9.71 -16.37 -22.74
CA TYR A 71 10.81 -16.06 -21.81
C TYR A 71 11.75 -17.26 -21.70
N ASP A 72 13.06 -17.01 -21.86
CA ASP A 72 14.08 -17.98 -21.54
C ASP A 72 14.32 -18.14 -20.04
N PHE A 73 15.15 -19.10 -19.66
CA PHE A 73 15.44 -19.38 -18.24
C PHE A 73 16.04 -18.17 -17.50
N LEU A 74 16.95 -17.43 -18.15
CA LEU A 74 17.61 -16.27 -17.54
C LEU A 74 16.63 -15.12 -17.32
N GLN A 75 15.73 -14.90 -18.27
CA GLN A 75 14.66 -13.91 -18.18
C GLN A 75 13.68 -14.27 -17.06
N LEU A 76 13.29 -15.55 -16.93
CA LEU A 76 12.45 -16.04 -15.84
C LEU A 76 13.13 -15.88 -14.49
N LEU A 77 14.43 -16.16 -14.40
CA LEU A 77 15.19 -16.00 -13.16
C LEU A 77 15.30 -14.51 -12.77
N THR A 78 15.58 -13.65 -13.72
CA THR A 78 15.61 -12.19 -13.53
C THR A 78 14.23 -11.67 -13.08
N TYR A 79 13.16 -12.13 -13.72
CA TYR A 79 11.80 -11.80 -13.35
C TYR A 79 11.48 -12.26 -11.93
N PHE A 80 11.90 -13.49 -11.56
CA PHE A 80 11.75 -14.02 -10.20
C PHE A 80 12.42 -13.14 -9.16
N PHE A 81 13.71 -12.81 -9.32
CA PHE A 81 14.43 -11.94 -8.39
C PHE A 81 13.77 -10.57 -8.25
N LYS A 82 13.33 -10.00 -9.36
CA LYS A 82 12.61 -8.72 -9.39
C LYS A 82 11.31 -8.78 -8.59
N GLN A 83 10.50 -9.82 -8.78
CA GLN A 83 9.27 -10.03 -8.05
C GLN A 83 9.54 -10.33 -6.58
N PHE A 84 10.53 -11.15 -6.27
CA PHE A 84 10.83 -11.56 -4.90
C PHE A 84 11.29 -10.41 -4.02
N PHE A 85 12.17 -9.54 -4.53
CA PHE A 85 12.80 -8.49 -3.72
C PHE A 85 12.11 -7.13 -3.79
N PHE A 86 11.41 -6.83 -4.88
CA PHE A 86 10.93 -5.47 -5.15
C PHE A 86 9.41 -5.39 -5.33
N ILE A 87 8.82 -6.20 -6.20
CA ILE A 87 7.41 -6.05 -6.59
C ILE A 87 6.48 -6.87 -5.70
N GLY A 88 6.93 -8.02 -5.21
CA GLY A 88 6.15 -9.01 -4.48
C GLY A 88 5.67 -10.15 -5.36
N LEU A 89 6.00 -11.40 -4.98
CA LEU A 89 5.56 -12.61 -5.68
C LEU A 89 4.04 -12.83 -5.58
N CYS A 90 3.48 -12.58 -4.40
CA CYS A 90 2.03 -12.63 -4.19
C CYS A 90 1.39 -11.27 -4.41
N GLY A 91 0.14 -11.25 -4.84
CA GLY A 91 -0.62 -10.00 -4.94
C GLY A 91 -0.63 -9.27 -3.59
N GLY A 92 -0.32 -7.97 -3.59
CA GLY A 92 -0.19 -7.19 -2.35
C GLY A 92 1.16 -7.35 -1.61
N GLY A 93 2.01 -8.29 -2.02
CA GLY A 93 3.33 -8.51 -1.41
C GLY A 93 4.24 -7.29 -1.43
N TRP A 94 4.08 -6.41 -2.42
CA TRP A 94 4.83 -5.16 -2.54
C TRP A 94 4.72 -4.28 -1.30
N PHE A 95 3.54 -4.21 -0.66
CA PHE A 95 3.33 -3.42 0.55
C PHE A 95 4.19 -3.93 1.72
N VAL A 96 4.25 -5.26 1.89
CA VAL A 96 5.04 -5.88 2.95
C VAL A 96 6.53 -5.66 2.72
N LEU A 97 7.00 -5.90 1.48
CA LEU A 97 8.39 -5.67 1.11
C LEU A 97 8.78 -4.21 1.27
N SER A 98 7.95 -3.28 0.79
CA SER A 98 8.19 -1.84 0.96
C SER A 98 8.27 -1.45 2.43
N THR A 99 7.40 -2.03 3.29
CA THR A 99 7.46 -1.78 4.73
C THR A 99 8.77 -2.27 5.34
N ILE A 100 9.23 -3.47 4.95
CA ILE A 100 10.51 -4.02 5.42
C ILE A 100 11.67 -3.10 5.00
N TRP A 101 11.73 -2.71 3.72
CA TRP A 101 12.75 -1.79 3.24
C TRP A 101 12.71 -0.44 3.96
N CYS A 102 11.51 0.15 4.15
CA CYS A 102 11.35 1.41 4.86
C CYS A 102 11.84 1.32 6.32
N ILE A 103 11.59 0.21 7.04
CA ILE A 103 12.10 -0.01 8.39
C ILE A 103 13.62 0.15 8.43
N TRP A 104 14.34 -0.50 7.51
CA TRP A 104 15.80 -0.49 7.51
C TRP A 104 16.39 0.82 6.98
N ILE A 105 15.82 1.40 5.92
CA ILE A 105 16.23 2.69 5.37
C ILE A 105 16.08 3.78 6.44
N VAL A 106 14.90 3.86 7.07
CA VAL A 106 14.63 4.87 8.09
C VAL A 106 15.52 4.66 9.31
N LYS A 107 15.70 3.42 9.77
CA LYS A 107 16.60 3.11 10.89
C LYS A 107 18.04 3.54 10.62
N TYR A 108 18.53 3.34 9.39
CA TYR A 108 19.90 3.68 9.02
C TYR A 108 20.07 5.19 8.80
N LEU A 109 19.20 5.81 8.00
CA LEU A 109 19.34 7.22 7.63
C LEU A 109 18.97 8.18 8.77
N ALA A 110 17.97 7.85 9.58
CA ALA A 110 17.60 8.70 10.72
C ALA A 110 18.74 8.86 11.75
N ARG A 111 19.63 7.88 11.82
CA ARG A 111 20.84 7.97 12.66
C ARG A 111 21.92 8.89 12.06
N LYS A 112 21.93 9.07 10.74
CA LYS A 112 22.92 9.88 10.05
C LYS A 112 22.46 11.33 9.89
N SER A 113 21.30 11.53 9.32
CA SER A 113 20.77 12.87 9.06
C SER A 113 19.26 12.81 8.80
N SER A 114 18.52 13.59 9.58
CA SER A 114 17.06 13.77 9.34
C SER A 114 16.80 14.50 8.03
N VAL A 115 17.63 15.48 7.66
CA VAL A 115 17.50 16.22 6.40
C VAL A 115 17.66 15.30 5.20
N LEU A 116 18.67 14.42 5.22
CA LEU A 116 18.88 13.45 4.15
C LEU A 116 17.67 12.49 4.02
N LEU A 117 17.13 12.02 5.15
CA LEU A 117 15.97 11.13 5.15
C LEU A 117 14.73 11.80 4.53
N TRP A 118 14.43 13.05 4.92
CA TRP A 118 13.32 13.81 4.36
C TRP A 118 13.55 14.14 2.87
N GLY A 119 14.75 14.59 2.51
CA GLY A 119 15.11 14.89 1.12
C GLY A 119 14.96 13.66 0.21
N LEU A 120 15.48 12.50 0.64
CA LEU A 120 15.34 11.25 -0.10
C LEU A 120 13.85 10.82 -0.21
N SER A 121 13.09 10.92 0.88
CA SER A 121 11.68 10.51 0.87
C SER A 121 10.81 11.38 -0.05
N LEU A 122 11.04 12.68 -0.07
CA LEU A 122 10.37 13.61 -0.99
C LEU A 122 10.79 13.35 -2.44
N PHE A 123 12.08 13.19 -2.71
CA PHE A 123 12.57 12.90 -4.05
C PHE A 123 11.96 11.61 -4.61
N LEU A 124 11.97 10.53 -3.84
CA LEU A 124 11.39 9.25 -4.26
C LEU A 124 9.87 9.36 -4.45
N TYR A 125 9.19 10.14 -3.62
CA TYR A 125 7.75 10.36 -3.80
C TYR A 125 7.44 11.14 -5.08
N LEU A 126 8.27 12.12 -5.46
CA LEU A 126 8.15 12.81 -6.76
C LEU A 126 8.29 11.84 -7.93
N LEU A 127 9.23 10.88 -7.87
CA LEU A 127 9.32 9.82 -8.88
C LEU A 127 8.04 8.97 -8.95
N SER A 128 7.41 8.69 -7.80
CA SER A 128 6.13 7.99 -7.76
C SER A 128 4.99 8.79 -8.42
N ILE A 129 4.95 10.12 -8.23
CA ILE A 129 3.99 11.01 -8.90
C ILE A 129 4.20 10.98 -10.42
N MET A 130 5.47 11.06 -10.86
CA MET A 130 5.84 11.00 -12.29
C MET A 130 5.44 9.67 -12.94
N ASP A 131 5.48 8.56 -12.21
CA ASP A 131 5.05 7.22 -12.71
C ASP A 131 3.54 6.99 -12.58
N SER A 132 2.78 7.96 -12.08
CA SER A 132 1.37 7.84 -11.78
C SER A 132 0.54 8.93 -12.47
N SER A 133 -0.06 9.81 -11.65
CA SER A 133 -1.06 10.79 -12.11
C SER A 133 -0.51 11.82 -13.11
N TYR A 134 0.81 12.02 -13.14
CA TYR A 134 1.48 12.99 -14.02
C TYR A 134 2.39 12.33 -15.05
N TYR A 135 2.12 11.08 -15.41
CA TYR A 135 3.00 10.31 -16.32
C TYR A 135 3.25 11.00 -17.66
N PHE A 136 2.21 11.49 -18.34
CA PHE A 136 2.38 12.17 -19.63
C PHE A 136 2.99 13.56 -19.55
N LEU A 137 2.93 14.19 -18.38
CA LEU A 137 3.53 15.51 -18.18
C LEU A 137 5.00 15.42 -17.78
N LEU A 138 5.37 14.47 -16.92
CA LEU A 138 6.67 14.43 -16.26
C LEU A 138 7.42 13.09 -16.45
N GLY A 139 6.71 12.01 -16.78
CA GLY A 139 7.23 10.63 -16.73
C GLY A 139 7.70 10.05 -18.06
N GLN A 140 7.81 10.83 -19.16
CA GLN A 140 8.12 10.32 -20.50
C GLN A 140 9.62 10.31 -20.86
N GLY A 141 10.50 10.64 -19.92
CA GLY A 141 11.94 10.63 -20.17
C GLY A 141 12.51 9.23 -20.40
N ILE A 142 13.44 9.07 -21.37
CA ILE A 142 14.09 7.79 -21.70
C ILE A 142 14.73 7.17 -20.45
N LEU A 143 15.55 7.93 -19.73
CA LEU A 143 16.20 7.46 -18.50
C LEU A 143 15.20 7.03 -17.43
N PHE A 144 14.10 7.74 -17.30
CA PHE A 144 13.04 7.39 -16.36
C PHE A 144 12.39 6.05 -16.71
N ASN A 145 12.12 5.81 -18.00
CA ASN A 145 11.54 4.55 -18.48
C ASN A 145 12.50 3.37 -18.30
N GLU A 146 13.80 3.54 -18.51
CA GLU A 146 14.81 2.50 -18.25
C GLU A 146 14.85 2.10 -16.77
N VAL A 147 14.94 3.07 -15.87
CA VAL A 147 14.92 2.83 -14.42
C VAL A 147 13.63 2.16 -13.99
N ARG A 148 12.48 2.60 -14.53
CA ARG A 148 11.18 1.99 -14.31
C ARG A 148 11.11 0.54 -14.80
N THR A 149 11.70 0.26 -15.96
CA THR A 149 11.76 -1.11 -16.52
C THR A 149 12.56 -2.02 -15.61
N PHE A 150 13.64 -1.53 -15.02
CA PHE A 150 14.48 -2.29 -14.10
C PHE A 150 13.79 -2.55 -12.75
N PHE A 151 13.33 -1.52 -12.05
CA PHE A 151 12.76 -1.63 -10.71
C PHE A 151 11.26 -1.95 -10.66
N GLY A 152 10.57 -1.89 -11.78
CA GLY A 152 9.12 -1.92 -11.83
C GLY A 152 8.50 -0.54 -11.59
N SER A 153 7.20 -0.50 -11.30
CA SER A 153 6.51 0.76 -11.06
C SER A 153 6.93 1.40 -9.74
N PHE A 154 7.28 2.68 -9.78
CA PHE A 154 7.59 3.47 -8.58
C PHE A 154 6.39 3.68 -7.66
N CYS A 155 5.16 3.45 -8.15
CA CYS A 155 3.95 3.52 -7.33
C CYS A 155 3.78 2.36 -6.37
N ASN A 156 4.46 1.23 -6.61
CA ASN A 156 4.25 -0.02 -5.88
C ASN A 156 5.51 -0.47 -5.12
N PHE A 157 6.35 0.46 -4.65
CA PHE A 157 7.58 0.11 -3.94
C PHE A 157 8.03 1.24 -3.01
N ILE A 158 9.29 1.25 -2.61
CA ILE A 158 9.89 2.24 -1.70
C ILE A 158 9.53 3.69 -2.06
N PRO A 159 9.53 4.12 -3.35
CA PRO A 159 9.24 5.50 -3.69
C PRO A 159 7.86 5.97 -3.21
N ALA A 160 6.84 5.13 -3.35
CA ALA A 160 5.52 5.47 -2.86
C ALA A 160 5.38 5.36 -1.32
N ALA A 161 6.23 4.56 -0.67
CA ALA A 161 6.08 4.17 0.73
C ALA A 161 6.87 5.04 1.71
N LEU A 162 8.11 5.42 1.33
CA LEU A 162 9.09 5.98 2.27
C LEU A 162 8.61 7.29 2.90
N LEU A 163 8.02 8.19 2.12
CA LEU A 163 7.51 9.47 2.64
C LEU A 163 6.48 9.26 3.75
N PHE A 164 5.51 8.39 3.52
CA PHE A 164 4.46 8.11 4.51
C PHE A 164 5.02 7.41 5.74
N PHE A 165 6.02 6.54 5.56
CA PHE A 165 6.69 5.90 6.67
C PHE A 165 7.45 6.91 7.54
N VAL A 166 8.13 7.88 6.93
CA VAL A 166 8.83 8.99 7.63
C VAL A 166 7.83 9.88 8.37
N ILE A 167 6.70 10.24 7.76
CA ILE A 167 5.64 11.01 8.43
C ILE A 167 5.12 10.26 9.66
N GLY A 168 4.85 8.95 9.53
CA GLY A 168 4.38 8.13 10.64
C GLY A 168 5.38 8.06 11.80
N LYS A 169 6.69 7.95 11.50
CA LYS A 169 7.77 8.05 12.49
C LYS A 169 7.77 9.42 13.19
N THR A 170 7.67 10.51 12.42
CA THR A 170 7.64 11.87 12.98
C THR A 170 6.46 12.06 13.93
N PHE A 171 5.28 11.51 13.61
CA PHE A 171 4.13 11.53 14.53
C PHE A 171 4.39 10.73 15.81
N ALA A 172 5.13 9.63 15.74
CA ALA A 172 5.52 8.86 16.92
C ALA A 172 6.52 9.59 17.81
N GLU A 173 7.40 10.38 17.22
CA GLU A 173 8.39 11.19 17.96
C GLU A 173 7.74 12.43 18.59
N HIS A 174 6.72 13.01 17.94
CA HIS A 174 6.06 14.23 18.39
C HIS A 174 4.64 13.98 18.92
N LYS A 175 4.49 13.01 19.82
CA LYS A 175 3.19 12.68 20.46
C LYS A 175 2.57 13.87 21.19
N THR A 176 3.33 14.89 21.54
CA THR A 176 2.87 16.16 22.12
C THR A 176 1.91 16.94 21.23
N TRP A 177 1.89 16.66 19.93
CA TRP A 177 0.91 17.25 18.99
C TRP A 177 -0.51 16.68 19.18
N ILE A 178 -0.66 15.45 19.67
CA ILE A 178 -1.96 14.79 19.80
C ILE A 178 -2.92 15.56 20.72
N PRO A 179 -2.52 16.05 21.90
CA PRO A 179 -3.39 16.91 22.72
C PRO A 179 -3.82 18.21 22.01
N ILE A 180 -2.93 18.82 21.23
CA ILE A 180 -3.24 20.02 20.46
C ILE A 180 -4.30 19.72 19.40
N TRP A 181 -4.14 18.60 18.67
CA TRP A 181 -5.13 18.16 17.68
C TRP A 181 -6.47 17.84 18.32
N LYS A 182 -6.48 17.22 19.49
CA LYS A 182 -7.74 16.96 20.25
C LYS A 182 -8.45 18.25 20.65
N LYS A 183 -7.70 19.28 21.07
CA LYS A 183 -8.25 20.59 21.41
C LYS A 183 -8.92 21.26 20.20
N HIS A 184 -8.35 21.09 19.01
CA HIS A 184 -8.82 21.71 17.76
C HIS A 184 -9.46 20.71 16.78
N ARG A 185 -10.06 19.63 17.30
CA ARG A 185 -10.57 18.50 16.50
C ARG A 185 -11.52 18.89 15.37
N THR A 186 -12.42 19.87 15.60
CA THR A 186 -13.37 20.33 14.57
C THR A 186 -12.64 20.96 13.38
N LYS A 187 -11.65 21.84 13.65
CA LYS A 187 -10.82 22.43 12.60
C LYS A 187 -10.05 21.36 11.83
N LEU A 188 -9.51 20.36 12.54
CA LEU A 188 -8.79 19.25 11.94
C LEU A 188 -9.70 18.41 11.04
N TYR A 189 -10.95 18.15 11.44
CA TYR A 189 -11.92 17.41 10.61
C TYR A 189 -12.26 18.17 9.33
N VAL A 190 -12.52 19.47 9.43
CA VAL A 190 -12.75 20.31 8.26
C VAL A 190 -11.54 20.33 7.34
N ALA A 191 -10.34 20.54 7.88
CA ALA A 191 -9.10 20.47 7.09
C ALA A 191 -8.90 19.13 6.40
N THR A 192 -9.22 18.02 7.09
CA THR A 192 -9.13 16.66 6.51
C THR A 192 -10.10 16.49 5.35
N LEU A 193 -11.35 16.92 5.50
CA LEU A 193 -12.35 16.85 4.44
C LEU A 193 -11.95 17.71 3.23
N LEU A 194 -11.44 18.94 3.47
CA LEU A 194 -10.95 19.80 2.40
C LEU A 194 -9.76 19.17 1.67
N ALA A 195 -8.80 18.58 2.39
CA ALA A 195 -7.65 17.92 1.78
C ALA A 195 -8.04 16.68 0.96
N ILE A 196 -9.01 15.88 1.43
CA ILE A 196 -9.58 14.78 0.64
C ILE A 196 -10.28 15.35 -0.61
N GLY A 197 -11.05 16.42 -0.47
CA GLY A 197 -11.67 17.12 -1.60
C GLY A 197 -10.64 17.60 -2.63
N MET A 198 -9.52 18.19 -2.18
CA MET A 198 -8.41 18.59 -3.05
C MET A 198 -7.84 17.36 -3.81
N ASN A 199 -7.67 16.23 -3.14
CA ASN A 199 -7.17 15.01 -3.78
C ASN A 199 -8.14 14.49 -4.85
N VAL A 200 -9.45 14.56 -4.60
CA VAL A 200 -10.48 14.21 -5.58
C VAL A 200 -10.42 15.14 -6.81
N ILE A 201 -10.31 16.45 -6.58
CA ILE A 201 -10.23 17.46 -7.64
C ILE A 201 -8.96 17.28 -8.47
N GLU A 202 -7.80 17.14 -7.81
CA GLU A 202 -6.52 16.92 -8.48
C GLU A 202 -6.56 15.67 -9.35
N LEU A 203 -7.05 14.55 -8.82
CA LEU A 203 -7.15 13.30 -9.57
C LEU A 203 -8.10 13.43 -10.76
N GLY A 204 -9.26 14.06 -10.57
CA GLY A 204 -10.21 14.32 -11.64
C GLY A 204 -9.61 15.18 -12.75
N TRP A 205 -8.85 16.22 -12.37
CA TRP A 205 -8.13 17.07 -13.32
C TRP A 205 -7.06 16.29 -14.10
N CYS A 206 -6.23 15.48 -13.43
CA CYS A 206 -5.20 14.67 -14.09
C CYS A 206 -5.81 13.69 -15.12
N ILE A 207 -6.96 13.09 -14.79
CA ILE A 207 -7.65 12.17 -15.69
C ILE A 207 -8.23 12.92 -16.89
N GLN A 208 -8.91 14.06 -16.67
CA GLN A 208 -9.51 14.86 -17.75
C GLN A 208 -8.46 15.47 -18.67
N SER A 209 -7.32 15.88 -18.13
CA SER A 209 -6.21 16.44 -18.92
C SER A 209 -5.38 15.37 -19.64
N GLY A 210 -5.71 14.08 -19.49
CA GLY A 210 -4.97 12.99 -20.13
C GLY A 210 -3.56 12.76 -19.60
N TYR A 211 -3.20 13.31 -18.43
CA TYR A 211 -1.87 13.15 -17.84
C TYR A 211 -1.62 11.72 -17.30
N VAL A 212 -2.68 10.99 -17.04
CA VAL A 212 -2.63 9.60 -16.60
C VAL A 212 -2.36 8.70 -17.80
N GLY A 213 -1.34 7.85 -17.71
CA GLY A 213 -1.00 6.90 -18.76
C GLY A 213 -2.10 5.91 -19.08
N SER A 214 -1.93 5.17 -20.18
CA SER A 214 -2.89 4.16 -20.68
C SER A 214 -3.27 3.10 -19.64
N THR A 215 -2.42 2.88 -18.63
CA THR A 215 -2.66 1.98 -17.49
C THR A 215 -3.56 2.59 -16.42
N LEU A 216 -4.04 3.83 -16.59
CA LEU A 216 -4.86 4.58 -15.61
C LEU A 216 -4.32 4.50 -14.18
N ARG A 217 -3.00 4.56 -14.01
CA ARG A 217 -2.38 4.56 -12.69
C ARG A 217 -2.57 5.92 -12.04
N THR A 218 -3.28 5.91 -10.93
CA THR A 218 -3.67 7.11 -10.17
C THR A 218 -3.25 6.97 -8.70
N ASP A 219 -2.11 6.30 -8.48
CA ASP A 219 -1.71 5.88 -7.14
C ASP A 219 -1.12 7.01 -6.30
N SER A 220 -0.48 7.99 -6.94
CA SER A 220 0.21 9.11 -6.28
C SER A 220 -0.16 10.44 -6.90
N THR A 221 -0.53 11.40 -6.05
CA THR A 221 -0.85 12.80 -6.39
C THR A 221 -0.09 13.76 -5.46
N PHE A 222 -0.01 15.05 -5.78
CA PHE A 222 0.61 16.04 -4.90
C PHE A 222 -0.18 16.27 -3.62
N SER A 223 -1.50 16.21 -3.66
CA SER A 223 -2.37 16.40 -2.49
C SER A 223 -2.51 15.17 -1.59
N LEU A 224 -2.14 13.97 -2.08
CA LEU A 224 -2.27 12.73 -1.32
C LEU A 224 -1.48 12.73 0.01
N PRO A 225 -0.22 13.22 0.10
CA PRO A 225 0.48 13.29 1.37
C PRO A 225 -0.23 14.18 2.38
N LEU A 226 -0.80 15.30 1.96
CA LEU A 226 -1.54 16.21 2.82
C LEU A 226 -2.82 15.55 3.34
N SER A 227 -3.62 14.95 2.46
CA SER A 227 -4.88 14.29 2.84
C SER A 227 -4.63 13.11 3.77
N ALA A 228 -3.64 12.27 3.47
CA ALA A 228 -3.27 11.12 4.30
C ALA A 228 -2.71 11.54 5.68
N CYS A 229 -1.88 12.59 5.71
CA CYS A 229 -1.32 13.14 6.95
C CYS A 229 -2.42 13.66 7.88
N LEU A 230 -3.36 14.46 7.36
CA LEU A 230 -4.49 14.99 8.12
C LEU A 230 -5.44 13.88 8.56
N LEU A 231 -5.67 12.88 7.72
CA LEU A 231 -6.50 11.73 8.07
C LEU A 231 -5.86 10.88 9.18
N MET A 232 -4.54 10.68 9.16
CA MET A 232 -3.80 10.03 10.25
C MET A 232 -3.87 10.86 11.54
N ALA A 233 -3.63 12.19 11.48
CA ALA A 233 -3.75 13.08 12.62
C ALA A 233 -5.16 13.03 13.21
N THR A 234 -6.19 13.06 12.37
CA THR A 234 -7.60 12.90 12.76
C THR A 234 -7.83 11.56 13.48
N SER A 235 -7.30 10.48 12.93
CA SER A 235 -7.43 9.13 13.52
C SER A 235 -6.82 9.06 14.93
N LEU A 236 -5.73 9.76 15.18
CA LEU A 236 -5.07 9.82 16.49
C LEU A 236 -5.85 10.65 17.54
N THR A 237 -6.84 11.43 17.12
CA THR A 237 -7.72 12.17 18.08
C THR A 237 -8.81 11.32 18.69
N PHE A 238 -9.14 10.17 18.11
CA PHE A 238 -10.18 9.29 18.63
C PHE A 238 -9.71 8.53 19.88
N ASN A 239 -10.50 8.60 20.94
CA ASN A 239 -10.30 7.85 22.18
C ASN A 239 -11.10 6.54 22.11
N LEU A 240 -10.64 5.59 21.31
CA LEU A 240 -11.30 4.29 21.24
C LEU A 240 -10.81 3.39 22.38
N LYS A 241 -11.74 2.89 23.21
CA LYS A 241 -11.43 1.86 24.19
C LYS A 241 -10.99 0.58 23.47
N PRO A 242 -9.92 -0.11 23.90
CA PRO A 242 -9.47 -1.33 23.27
C PRO A 242 -10.58 -2.40 23.32
N ARG A 243 -10.97 -2.91 22.16
CA ARG A 243 -11.98 -3.98 22.01
C ARG A 243 -11.43 -5.08 21.12
N GLN A 244 -11.78 -6.32 21.39
CA GLN A 244 -11.39 -7.46 20.57
C GLN A 244 -11.85 -7.34 19.12
N ILE A 245 -12.97 -6.66 18.87
CA ILE A 245 -13.49 -6.41 17.52
C ILE A 245 -12.48 -5.65 16.65
N TYR A 246 -11.73 -4.68 17.18
CA TYR A 246 -10.74 -3.93 16.40
C TYR A 246 -9.56 -4.81 15.95
N ARG A 247 -9.15 -5.76 16.82
CA ARG A 247 -8.13 -6.75 16.44
C ARG A 247 -8.63 -7.65 15.33
N ARG A 248 -9.88 -8.13 15.41
CA ARG A 248 -10.50 -8.96 14.37
C ARG A 248 -10.66 -8.20 13.06
N LEU A 249 -11.11 -6.93 13.10
CA LEU A 249 -11.23 -6.09 11.92
C LEU A 249 -9.88 -5.88 11.22
N ARG A 250 -8.83 -5.60 11.98
CA ARG A 250 -7.47 -5.47 11.45
C ARG A 250 -7.03 -6.77 10.74
N ASN A 251 -7.21 -7.92 11.40
CA ASN A 251 -6.84 -9.20 10.86
C ASN A 251 -7.66 -9.54 9.59
N CYS A 252 -8.97 -9.26 9.62
CA CYS A 252 -9.86 -9.39 8.46
C CYS A 252 -9.38 -8.52 7.29
N SER A 253 -9.05 -7.25 7.54
CA SER A 253 -8.51 -6.34 6.52
C SER A 253 -7.23 -6.86 5.89
N THR A 254 -6.30 -7.43 6.68
CA THR A 254 -5.07 -8.05 6.18
C THR A 254 -5.39 -9.23 5.26
N MET A 255 -6.30 -10.12 5.66
CA MET A 255 -6.69 -11.28 4.85
C MET A 255 -7.36 -10.86 3.55
N ILE A 256 -8.31 -9.91 3.60
CA ILE A 256 -8.98 -9.38 2.40
C ILE A 256 -7.96 -8.76 1.44
N TYR A 257 -7.00 -7.99 1.98
CA TYR A 257 -5.97 -7.35 1.17
C TYR A 257 -5.15 -8.35 0.33
N PHE A 258 -4.82 -9.51 0.87
CA PHE A 258 -4.06 -10.50 0.12
C PHE A 258 -4.93 -11.38 -0.77
N ILE A 259 -6.09 -11.84 -0.26
CA ILE A 259 -6.93 -12.80 -1.00
C ILE A 259 -7.66 -12.15 -2.19
N GLN A 260 -7.86 -10.84 -2.20
CA GLN A 260 -8.52 -10.14 -3.30
C GLN A 260 -7.86 -10.39 -4.66
N PHE A 261 -6.53 -10.50 -4.72
CA PHE A 261 -5.81 -10.68 -5.99
C PHE A 261 -6.11 -12.04 -6.66
N PRO A 262 -6.01 -13.19 -5.96
CA PRO A 262 -6.50 -14.46 -6.48
C PRO A 262 -7.97 -14.42 -6.89
N ILE A 263 -8.84 -13.87 -6.05
CA ILE A 263 -10.29 -13.80 -6.33
C ILE A 263 -10.54 -13.01 -7.63
N ILE A 264 -9.96 -11.82 -7.78
CA ILE A 264 -10.14 -10.99 -8.99
C ILE A 264 -9.64 -11.74 -10.23
N ARG A 265 -8.51 -12.44 -10.16
CA ARG A 265 -8.00 -13.23 -11.29
C ARG A 265 -8.97 -14.33 -11.69
N ILE A 266 -9.54 -15.05 -10.73
CA ILE A 266 -10.56 -16.10 -11.00
C ILE A 266 -11.80 -15.46 -11.62
N LEU A 267 -12.34 -14.38 -11.05
CA LEU A 267 -13.52 -13.70 -11.55
C LEU A 267 -13.34 -13.22 -13.00
N PHE A 268 -12.16 -12.64 -13.31
CA PHE A 268 -11.86 -12.20 -14.68
C PHE A 268 -11.71 -13.36 -15.66
N ALA A 269 -11.16 -14.51 -15.22
CA ALA A 269 -11.04 -15.70 -16.04
C ALA A 269 -12.40 -16.29 -16.43
N ILE A 270 -13.42 -16.18 -15.56
CA ILE A 270 -14.82 -16.59 -15.84
C ILE A 270 -15.68 -15.48 -16.43
N GLY A 271 -15.08 -14.36 -16.86
CA GLY A 271 -15.77 -13.27 -17.56
C GLY A 271 -16.50 -12.25 -16.66
N ILE A 272 -16.43 -12.37 -15.34
CA ILE A 272 -17.06 -11.41 -14.41
C ILE A 272 -16.13 -10.19 -14.25
N ARG A 273 -16.64 -9.01 -14.61
CA ARG A 273 -15.88 -7.75 -14.63
C ARG A 273 -16.64 -6.62 -13.93
N SER A 274 -16.03 -5.43 -13.89
CA SER A 274 -16.63 -4.18 -13.40
C SER A 274 -17.07 -4.25 -11.92
N TRP A 275 -18.15 -3.58 -11.58
CA TRP A 275 -18.71 -3.48 -10.23
C TRP A 275 -19.09 -4.83 -9.63
N THR A 276 -19.55 -5.77 -10.45
CA THR A 276 -19.90 -7.12 -10.00
C THR A 276 -18.67 -7.85 -9.48
N ALA A 277 -17.53 -7.78 -10.19
CA ALA A 277 -16.28 -8.35 -9.72
C ALA A 277 -15.83 -7.72 -8.39
N TYR A 278 -15.95 -6.39 -8.26
CA TYR A 278 -15.61 -5.68 -7.03
C TYR A 278 -16.44 -6.13 -5.84
N LEU A 279 -17.77 -6.14 -5.96
CA LEU A 279 -18.68 -6.56 -4.89
C LEU A 279 -18.46 -8.04 -4.51
N LEU A 280 -18.32 -8.93 -5.50
CA LEU A 280 -18.02 -10.34 -5.25
C LEU A 280 -16.67 -10.51 -4.56
N THR A 281 -15.66 -9.74 -4.92
CA THR A 281 -14.35 -9.79 -4.25
C THR A 281 -14.46 -9.41 -2.79
N LEU A 282 -15.23 -8.38 -2.45
CA LEU A 282 -15.47 -7.99 -1.06
C LEU A 282 -16.21 -9.08 -0.28
N VAL A 283 -17.29 -9.62 -0.84
CA VAL A 283 -18.09 -10.68 -0.20
C VAL A 283 -17.26 -11.94 0.00
N LEU A 284 -16.59 -12.41 -1.04
CA LEU A 284 -15.74 -13.63 -0.97
C LEU A 284 -14.55 -13.43 -0.03
N GLY A 285 -13.90 -12.26 -0.05
CA GLY A 285 -12.80 -11.93 0.86
C GLY A 285 -13.25 -11.89 2.33
N PHE A 286 -14.43 -11.34 2.60
CA PHE A 286 -15.01 -11.33 3.94
C PHE A 286 -15.39 -12.75 4.39
N THR A 287 -16.04 -13.52 3.53
CA THR A 287 -16.40 -14.93 3.80
C THR A 287 -15.17 -15.78 4.08
N PHE A 288 -14.10 -15.61 3.28
CA PHE A 288 -12.81 -16.24 3.52
C PHE A 288 -12.26 -15.89 4.91
N SER A 289 -12.31 -14.61 5.28
CA SER A 289 -11.82 -14.17 6.59
C SER A 289 -12.62 -14.79 7.75
N LEU A 290 -13.94 -14.91 7.61
CA LEU A 290 -14.78 -15.59 8.60
C LEU A 290 -14.45 -17.08 8.71
N LEU A 291 -14.22 -17.75 7.57
CA LEU A 291 -13.80 -19.15 7.54
C LEU A 291 -12.47 -19.36 8.27
N ILE A 292 -11.48 -18.48 8.03
CA ILE A 292 -10.19 -18.52 8.72
C ILE A 292 -10.36 -18.33 10.23
N PHE A 293 -11.18 -17.39 10.68
CA PHE A 293 -11.47 -17.24 12.12
C PHE A 293 -12.20 -18.43 12.73
N PHE A 294 -13.01 -19.14 11.97
CA PHE A 294 -13.62 -20.39 12.41
C PHE A 294 -12.59 -21.51 12.54
N LEU A 295 -11.71 -21.64 11.53
CA LEU A 295 -10.62 -22.63 11.53
C LEU A 295 -9.57 -22.37 12.63
N GLU A 296 -9.30 -21.11 12.96
CA GLU A 296 -8.38 -20.73 14.07
C GLU A 296 -8.79 -21.34 15.40
N LYS A 297 -10.10 -21.47 15.66
CA LYS A 297 -10.59 -22.10 16.89
C LYS A 297 -10.17 -23.57 16.99
N LYS A 298 -10.00 -24.26 15.85
CA LYS A 298 -9.60 -25.66 15.76
C LYS A 298 -8.10 -25.83 15.53
N PHE A 299 -7.50 -24.94 14.74
CA PHE A 299 -6.09 -24.98 14.31
C PHE A 299 -5.40 -23.65 14.58
N LYS A 300 -4.70 -23.51 15.71
CA LYS A 300 -4.00 -22.27 16.11
C LYS A 300 -2.94 -21.80 15.10
N GLN A 301 -2.42 -22.67 14.25
CA GLN A 301 -1.41 -22.36 13.23
C GLN A 301 -1.93 -21.44 12.14
N VAL A 302 -3.25 -21.37 11.93
CA VAL A 302 -3.89 -20.52 10.92
C VAL A 302 -3.73 -19.02 11.19
N ASN A 303 -3.37 -18.63 12.43
CA ASN A 303 -3.12 -17.24 12.80
C ASN A 303 -1.90 -16.60 12.10
N VAL A 304 -1.10 -17.39 11.39
CA VAL A 304 0.04 -16.88 10.58
C VAL A 304 -0.43 -16.11 9.33
N LEU A 305 -1.69 -16.26 8.94
CA LEU A 305 -2.28 -15.55 7.78
C LEU A 305 -2.56 -14.05 8.03
N TYR A 306 -2.36 -13.54 9.28
CA TYR A 306 -2.65 -12.13 9.62
C TYR A 306 -1.75 -11.53 10.72
#